data_33eff224f8ed74973a97b197c2b9800b
#
_entry.id   33eff224f8ed74973a97b197c2b9800b
#
_cell.length_a   1.000
_cell.length_b   1.000
_cell.length_c   1.000
_cell.angle_alpha   90.00
_cell.angle_beta   90.00
_cell.angle_gamma   90.00
#
_symmetry.space_group_name_H-M   'P 1'
#
loop_
_entity.id
_entity.type
_entity.pdbx_description
1 polymer ?
#
loop_
_entity_poly.entity_id
_entity_poly.type
_entity_poly.pdbx_seq_one_letter_code
_entity_poly.pdbx_strand_id
1 'polypeptide(L)'
;MGDKLKIKHTRMTFDEWNRSIVKKNVYLSEDEEKRYGLIHIEKVKEKQVWGFLDGRPVVADDGFQWLVIVPKYKNYVITMYMDQNRKTILWYIDMFDGQGTDEDGVCFYNDLFLDLIILDSGEIVEDDRDELDMALAQGVISKEQYTRVNETALYLKERLRINSNWILDYCQETMIKIEKEISEDKCKVYS
;
A
#
# COMPACT_ATOMS: atom_id res chain seq x y z
N MET A 1 22.01 -20.67 6.45
CA MET A 1 22.01 -19.89 5.20
C MET A 1 20.64 -19.26 5.13
N GLY A 2 20.53 -17.96 5.41
CA GLY A 2 19.24 -17.25 5.30
C GLY A 2 18.78 -17.26 3.84
N ASP A 3 17.47 -17.30 3.64
CA ASP A 3 16.91 -17.23 2.28
C ASP A 3 17.35 -15.94 1.61
N LYS A 4 17.70 -16.03 0.32
CA LYS A 4 18.09 -14.86 -0.47
C LYS A 4 16.84 -13.99 -0.68
N LEU A 5 16.90 -12.72 -0.26
CA LEU A 5 15.83 -11.75 -0.50
C LEU A 5 15.58 -11.61 -2.01
N LYS A 6 14.37 -11.21 -2.36
CA LYS A 6 13.95 -10.91 -3.74
C LYS A 6 13.05 -9.69 -3.73
N ILE A 7 13.21 -8.83 -4.73
CA ILE A 7 12.25 -7.76 -5.02
C ILE A 7 10.88 -8.41 -5.26
N LYS A 8 9.87 -7.95 -4.54
CA LYS A 8 8.50 -8.46 -4.64
C LYS A 8 7.77 -7.73 -5.78
N HIS A 9 7.18 -8.49 -6.70
CA HIS A 9 6.28 -7.97 -7.72
C HIS A 9 4.88 -7.91 -7.14
N THR A 10 4.48 -6.74 -6.62
CA THR A 10 3.22 -6.58 -5.91
C THR A 10 2.16 -6.03 -6.85
N ARG A 11 1.07 -6.77 -7.01
CA ARG A 11 -0.08 -6.39 -7.84
C ARG A 11 -1.09 -5.59 -7.01
N MET A 12 -1.74 -4.60 -7.61
CA MET A 12 -2.75 -3.79 -6.91
C MET A 12 -4.02 -4.58 -6.50
N THR A 13 -4.15 -5.83 -6.94
CA THR A 13 -5.18 -6.76 -6.47
C THR A 13 -4.81 -7.45 -5.17
N PHE A 14 -3.55 -7.41 -4.73
CA PHE A 14 -3.06 -8.04 -3.50
C PHE A 14 -3.39 -9.54 -3.41
N ASP A 15 -3.28 -10.27 -4.52
CA ASP A 15 -3.68 -11.68 -4.59
C ASP A 15 -2.75 -12.59 -3.76
N GLU A 16 -1.46 -12.25 -3.72
CA GLU A 16 -0.45 -13.05 -3.02
C GLU A 16 -0.29 -12.65 -1.55
N TRP A 17 -0.68 -11.43 -1.20
CA TRP A 17 -0.36 -10.83 0.10
C TRP A 17 -1.25 -11.34 1.22
N ASN A 18 -2.50 -11.70 0.94
CA ASN A 18 -3.44 -12.04 2.01
C ASN A 18 -4.18 -13.37 1.79
N ARG A 19 -3.59 -14.44 2.32
CA ARG A 19 -4.16 -15.79 2.27
C ARG A 19 -5.39 -15.99 3.15
N SER A 20 -5.72 -15.03 4.03
CA SER A 20 -6.91 -15.09 4.87
C SER A 20 -8.15 -14.57 4.17
N ILE A 21 -8.02 -13.73 3.14
CA ILE A 21 -9.16 -13.22 2.37
C ILE A 21 -9.71 -14.33 1.49
N VAL A 22 -11.00 -14.64 1.69
CA VAL A 22 -11.74 -15.67 0.92
C VAL A 22 -12.46 -15.06 -0.26
N LYS A 23 -13.01 -13.85 -0.07
CA LYS A 23 -13.76 -13.14 -1.10
C LYS A 23 -13.54 -11.64 -0.98
N LYS A 24 -13.25 -11.01 -2.10
CA LYS A 24 -13.07 -9.56 -2.22
C LYS A 24 -13.54 -9.10 -3.60
N ASN A 25 -13.90 -7.83 -3.71
CA ASN A 25 -14.03 -7.12 -4.99
C ASN A 25 -12.95 -6.07 -5.04
N VAL A 26 -12.28 -5.96 -6.18
CA VAL A 26 -11.22 -4.98 -6.42
C VAL A 26 -11.65 -4.10 -7.59
N TYR A 27 -11.73 -2.80 -7.34
CA TYR A 27 -12.06 -1.79 -8.33
C TYR A 27 -10.79 -1.01 -8.65
N LEU A 28 -10.32 -1.04 -9.90
CA LEU A 28 -9.12 -0.33 -10.32
C LEU A 28 -9.45 0.76 -11.34
N SER A 29 -8.82 1.91 -11.18
CA SER A 29 -8.90 3.02 -12.10
C SER A 29 -7.57 3.78 -12.16
N GLU A 30 -7.43 4.70 -13.11
CA GLU A 30 -6.27 5.56 -13.24
C GLU A 30 -6.62 6.90 -13.88
N ASP A 31 -5.79 7.89 -13.60
CA ASP A 31 -5.78 9.18 -14.29
C ASP A 31 -4.36 9.53 -14.77
N GLU A 32 -4.12 10.79 -15.13
CA GLU A 32 -2.80 11.26 -15.61
C GLU A 32 -1.74 11.21 -14.50
N GLU A 33 -2.12 11.34 -13.23
CA GLU A 33 -1.22 11.48 -12.09
C GLU A 33 -0.99 10.19 -11.31
N LYS A 34 -2.01 9.31 -11.22
CA LYS A 34 -1.98 8.14 -10.34
C LYS A 34 -2.82 6.97 -10.87
N ARG A 35 -2.45 5.78 -10.44
CA ARG A 35 -3.30 4.58 -10.43
C ARG A 35 -3.87 4.44 -9.02
N TYR A 36 -5.12 4.02 -8.91
CA TYR A 36 -5.76 3.84 -7.62
C TYR A 36 -6.78 2.72 -7.68
N GLY A 37 -7.02 2.11 -6.51
CA GLY A 37 -7.96 1.00 -6.40
C GLY A 37 -8.63 0.97 -5.03
N LEU A 38 -9.85 0.44 -5.00
CA LEU A 38 -10.58 0.13 -3.79
C LEU A 38 -10.77 -1.37 -3.70
N ILE A 39 -10.26 -1.97 -2.64
CA ILE A 39 -10.44 -3.38 -2.31
C ILE A 39 -11.52 -3.46 -1.24
N HIS A 40 -12.62 -4.12 -1.55
CA HIS A 40 -13.70 -4.40 -0.60
C HIS A 40 -13.61 -5.87 -0.20
N ILE A 41 -13.26 -6.12 1.05
CA ILE A 41 -13.16 -7.47 1.63
C ILE A 41 -14.55 -7.90 2.05
N GLU A 42 -15.12 -8.89 1.35
CA GLU A 42 -16.43 -9.42 1.71
C GLU A 42 -16.33 -10.49 2.80
N LYS A 43 -15.29 -11.34 2.72
CA LYS A 43 -15.13 -12.48 3.63
C LYS A 43 -13.68 -12.83 3.89
N VAL A 44 -13.35 -13.04 5.17
CA VAL A 44 -12.07 -13.60 5.59
C VAL A 44 -12.27 -14.97 6.27
N LYS A 45 -11.24 -15.82 6.27
CA LYS A 45 -11.18 -17.05 7.10
C LYS A 45 -11.03 -16.70 8.57
N GLU A 46 -10.14 -15.76 8.82
CA GLU A 46 -9.80 -15.22 10.11
C GLU A 46 -9.36 -13.78 9.96
N LYS A 47 -9.65 -12.94 10.95
CA LYS A 47 -9.20 -11.56 10.96
C LYS A 47 -7.68 -11.48 11.04
N GLN A 48 -7.10 -10.56 10.30
CA GLN A 48 -5.67 -10.30 10.33
C GLN A 48 -5.34 -9.19 11.32
N VAL A 49 -4.48 -9.53 12.28
CA VAL A 49 -4.02 -8.62 13.33
C VAL A 49 -2.53 -8.39 13.17
N TRP A 50 -2.09 -7.14 13.10
CA TRP A 50 -0.67 -6.81 13.12
C TRP A 50 -0.17 -6.69 14.55
N GLY A 51 0.32 -7.82 15.07
CA GLY A 51 0.73 -7.96 16.47
C GLY A 51 2.07 -7.30 16.82
N PHE A 52 2.81 -6.84 15.82
CA PHE A 52 4.09 -6.14 15.98
C PHE A 52 3.91 -4.62 16.22
N LEU A 53 2.71 -4.09 15.96
CA LEU A 53 2.36 -2.70 16.25
C LEU A 53 1.67 -2.55 17.60
N ASP A 54 1.90 -1.44 18.26
CA ASP A 54 1.16 -1.05 19.46
C ASP A 54 -0.33 -0.96 19.15
N GLY A 55 -1.17 -1.39 20.12
CA GLY A 55 -2.61 -1.48 19.92
C GLY A 55 -3.06 -2.67 19.05
N ARG A 56 -2.16 -3.41 18.42
CA ARG A 56 -2.43 -4.61 17.62
C ARG A 56 -3.60 -4.41 16.64
N PRO A 57 -3.50 -3.47 15.69
CA PRO A 57 -4.60 -3.14 14.80
C PRO A 57 -5.05 -4.36 13.99
N VAL A 58 -6.37 -4.49 13.83
CA VAL A 58 -6.97 -5.41 12.85
C VAL A 58 -6.93 -4.72 11.50
N VAL A 59 -6.28 -5.31 10.51
CA VAL A 59 -6.14 -4.73 9.17
C VAL A 59 -7.01 -5.41 8.11
N ALA A 60 -7.52 -6.61 8.39
CA ALA A 60 -8.50 -7.28 7.54
C ALA A 60 -9.53 -8.04 8.37
N ASP A 61 -10.80 -7.81 8.10
CA ASP A 61 -11.98 -8.53 8.60
C ASP A 61 -13.10 -8.41 7.56
N ASP A 62 -14.22 -9.08 7.80
CA ASP A 62 -15.41 -8.98 6.95
C ASP A 62 -15.88 -7.50 6.86
N GLY A 63 -16.09 -7.01 5.65
CA GLY A 63 -16.54 -5.64 5.38
C GLY A 63 -15.45 -4.56 5.39
N PHE A 64 -14.19 -4.90 5.66
CA PHE A 64 -13.07 -3.94 5.61
C PHE A 64 -12.78 -3.49 4.19
N GLN A 65 -12.19 -2.31 4.07
CA GLN A 65 -11.82 -1.72 2.79
C GLN A 65 -10.38 -1.22 2.81
N TRP A 66 -9.68 -1.38 1.67
CA TRP A 66 -8.35 -0.85 1.46
C TRP A 66 -8.35 0.05 0.24
N LEU A 67 -7.96 1.31 0.41
CA LEU A 67 -7.70 2.21 -0.71
C LEU A 67 -6.22 2.18 -1.04
N VAL A 68 -5.88 1.80 -2.26
CA VAL A 68 -4.50 1.73 -2.76
C VAL A 68 -4.27 2.86 -3.75
N ILE A 69 -3.19 3.62 -3.59
CA ILE A 69 -2.83 4.74 -4.47
C ILE A 69 -1.37 4.61 -4.88
N VAL A 70 -1.12 4.52 -6.19
CA VAL A 70 0.20 4.47 -6.82
C VAL A 70 0.42 5.71 -7.66
N PRO A 71 1.08 6.75 -7.16
CA PRO A 71 1.41 7.94 -7.97
C PRO A 71 2.34 7.57 -9.12
N LYS A 72 2.03 8.01 -10.35
CA LYS A 72 2.79 7.64 -11.56
C LYS A 72 4.23 8.19 -11.59
N TYR A 73 4.47 9.29 -10.88
CA TYR A 73 5.75 10.01 -10.90
C TYR A 73 6.47 10.02 -9.55
N LYS A 74 6.15 9.07 -8.68
CA LYS A 74 6.76 8.91 -7.36
C LYS A 74 7.14 7.45 -7.15
N ASN A 75 7.94 7.19 -6.11
CA ASN A 75 8.46 5.87 -5.79
C ASN A 75 7.88 5.34 -4.46
N TYR A 76 6.57 5.55 -4.25
CA TYR A 76 5.85 5.02 -3.10
C TYR A 76 4.40 4.68 -3.44
N VAL A 77 3.85 3.72 -2.73
CA VAL A 77 2.43 3.35 -2.75
C VAL A 77 1.83 3.70 -1.39
N ILE A 78 0.62 4.23 -1.38
CA ILE A 78 -0.14 4.44 -0.14
C ILE A 78 -1.28 3.44 -0.13
N THR A 79 -1.37 2.64 0.94
CA THR A 79 -2.53 1.81 1.24
C THR A 79 -3.19 2.32 2.52
N MET A 80 -4.40 2.85 2.42
CA MET A 80 -5.21 3.24 3.57
C MET A 80 -6.11 2.09 3.97
N TYR A 81 -5.92 1.57 5.17
CA TYR A 81 -6.74 0.51 5.76
C TYR A 81 -7.92 1.10 6.52
N MET A 82 -9.11 0.61 6.24
CA MET A 82 -10.36 1.07 6.86
C MET A 82 -11.18 -0.11 7.38
N ASP A 83 -11.86 0.10 8.52
CA ASP A 83 -12.80 -0.88 9.07
C ASP A 83 -14.13 -0.91 8.27
N GLN A 84 -15.06 -1.77 8.70
CA GLN A 84 -16.39 -1.91 8.09
C GLN A 84 -17.26 -0.64 8.20
N ASN A 85 -16.92 0.31 9.08
CA ASN A 85 -17.57 1.60 9.20
C ASN A 85 -16.82 2.71 8.43
N ARG A 86 -15.78 2.31 7.65
CA ARG A 86 -14.91 3.23 6.89
C ARG A 86 -14.06 4.15 7.77
N LYS A 87 -13.88 3.79 9.03
CA LYS A 87 -12.93 4.46 9.91
C LYS A 87 -11.53 4.04 9.51
N THR A 88 -10.64 4.99 9.25
CA THR A 88 -9.23 4.71 8.99
C THR A 88 -8.58 4.08 10.21
N ILE A 89 -7.84 3.00 9.98
CA ILE A 89 -7.08 2.26 10.98
C ILE A 89 -5.63 2.72 10.96
N LEU A 90 -5.02 2.73 9.78
CA LEU A 90 -3.65 3.18 9.53
C LEU A 90 -3.43 3.41 8.03
N TRP A 91 -2.30 4.01 7.70
CA TRP A 91 -1.76 4.05 6.34
C TRP A 91 -0.46 3.26 6.30
N TYR A 92 -0.30 2.46 5.26
CA TYR A 92 0.91 1.73 4.95
C TYR A 92 1.51 2.31 3.67
N ILE A 93 2.78 2.64 3.68
CA ILE A 93 3.45 3.23 2.52
C ILE A 93 4.63 2.36 2.15
N ASP A 94 4.47 1.60 1.06
CA ASP A 94 5.55 0.82 0.45
C ASP A 94 6.45 1.74 -0.39
N MET A 95 7.77 1.55 -0.28
CA MET A 95 8.74 2.17 -1.19
C MET A 95 8.97 1.23 -2.37
N PHE A 96 8.92 1.73 -3.60
CA PHE A 96 9.08 0.89 -4.77
C PHE A 96 10.02 1.48 -5.83
N ASP A 97 10.48 0.62 -6.76
CA ASP A 97 11.17 1.02 -7.98
C ASP A 97 10.63 0.24 -9.19
N GLY A 98 10.04 0.97 -10.12
CA GLY A 98 9.37 0.40 -11.29
C GLY A 98 7.93 -0.01 -11.02
N GLN A 99 7.06 0.45 -11.89
CA GLN A 99 5.64 0.13 -11.91
C GLN A 99 5.19 -0.09 -13.35
N GLY A 100 4.11 -0.84 -13.52
CA GLY A 100 3.58 -1.14 -14.85
C GLY A 100 2.20 -1.76 -14.78
N THR A 101 1.87 -2.48 -15.84
CA THR A 101 0.60 -3.21 -15.99
C THR A 101 0.91 -4.58 -16.55
N ASP A 102 0.41 -5.64 -15.91
CA ASP A 102 0.53 -7.02 -16.36
C ASP A 102 -0.35 -7.29 -17.59
N GLU A 103 -0.16 -8.44 -18.22
CA GLU A 103 -0.88 -8.83 -19.46
C GLU A 103 -2.40 -8.87 -19.27
N ASP A 104 -2.88 -9.14 -18.05
CA ASP A 104 -4.31 -9.16 -17.69
C ASP A 104 -4.87 -7.75 -17.35
N GLY A 105 -4.03 -6.72 -17.46
CA GLY A 105 -4.42 -5.33 -17.23
C GLY A 105 -4.38 -4.89 -15.76
N VAL A 106 -3.87 -5.73 -14.84
CA VAL A 106 -3.66 -5.37 -13.44
C VAL A 106 -2.38 -4.57 -13.28
N CYS A 107 -2.45 -3.44 -12.59
CA CYS A 107 -1.27 -2.64 -12.27
C CYS A 107 -0.43 -3.30 -11.19
N PHE A 108 0.90 -3.16 -11.29
CA PHE A 108 1.86 -3.66 -10.32
C PHE A 108 2.93 -2.62 -9.98
N TYR A 109 3.65 -2.86 -8.89
CA TYR A 109 4.87 -2.17 -8.51
C TYR A 109 5.89 -3.17 -7.93
N ASN A 110 7.19 -2.84 -8.03
CA ASN A 110 8.27 -3.66 -7.49
C ASN A 110 8.69 -3.08 -6.13
N ASP A 111 8.26 -3.74 -5.07
CA ASP A 111 8.49 -3.35 -3.68
C ASP A 111 9.99 -3.46 -3.33
N LEU A 112 10.53 -2.44 -2.68
CA LEU A 112 11.93 -2.30 -2.25
C LEU A 112 12.08 -2.36 -0.73
N PHE A 113 11.30 -3.18 -0.06
CA PHE A 113 11.42 -3.60 1.35
C PHE A 113 11.01 -2.55 2.39
N LEU A 114 11.65 -1.37 2.43
CA LEU A 114 11.36 -0.38 3.47
C LEU A 114 9.94 0.17 3.35
N ASP A 115 9.25 0.17 4.49
CA ASP A 115 7.90 0.68 4.59
C ASP A 115 7.75 1.74 5.69
N LEU A 116 6.76 2.60 5.56
CA LEU A 116 6.33 3.51 6.61
C LEU A 116 4.89 3.19 6.99
N ILE A 117 4.66 3.00 8.28
CA ILE A 117 3.33 2.81 8.84
C ILE A 117 2.97 4.09 9.61
N ILE A 118 1.87 4.73 9.22
CA ILE A 118 1.35 5.90 9.92
C ILE A 118 0.11 5.45 10.70
N LEU A 119 0.20 5.54 12.01
CA LEU A 119 -0.91 5.22 12.90
C LEU A 119 -1.92 6.38 12.96
N ASP A 120 -3.13 6.11 13.36
CA ASP A 120 -4.19 7.10 13.58
C ASP A 120 -3.77 8.17 14.63
N SER A 121 -2.85 7.83 15.55
CA SER A 121 -2.22 8.77 16.48
C SER A 121 -1.30 9.82 15.80
N GLY A 122 -0.94 9.60 14.53
CA GLY A 122 0.08 10.38 13.81
C GLY A 122 1.52 9.87 14.01
N GLU A 123 1.71 8.81 14.79
CA GLU A 123 3.01 8.14 14.92
C GLU A 123 3.43 7.50 13.60
N ILE A 124 4.72 7.60 13.26
CA ILE A 124 5.31 7.00 12.07
C ILE A 124 6.29 5.92 12.50
N VAL A 125 6.03 4.69 12.09
CA VAL A 125 6.89 3.52 12.33
C VAL A 125 7.57 3.13 11.02
N GLU A 126 8.88 2.88 11.04
CA GLU A 126 9.56 2.19 9.94
C GLU A 126 9.43 0.69 10.11
N ASP A 127 9.13 -0.01 9.02
CA ASP A 127 9.08 -1.47 8.96
C ASP A 127 10.09 -1.99 7.91
N ASP A 128 10.58 -3.19 8.10
CA ASP A 128 11.50 -3.91 7.20
C ASP A 128 12.82 -3.16 6.85
N ARG A 129 13.28 -2.26 7.74
CA ARG A 129 14.58 -1.56 7.59
C ARG A 129 15.75 -2.52 7.46
N ASP A 130 15.77 -3.58 8.23
CA ASP A 130 16.78 -4.62 8.21
C ASP A 130 16.74 -5.43 6.89
N GLU A 131 15.56 -5.66 6.32
CA GLU A 131 15.43 -6.28 4.98
C GLU A 131 16.03 -5.39 3.88
N LEU A 132 15.80 -4.06 3.92
CA LEU A 132 16.40 -3.12 2.97
C LEU A 132 17.93 -3.15 3.05
N ASP A 133 18.50 -3.10 4.27
CA ASP A 133 19.95 -3.13 4.49
C ASP A 133 20.55 -4.48 4.03
N MET A 134 19.88 -5.56 4.31
CA MET A 134 20.26 -6.92 3.86
C MET A 134 20.17 -7.05 2.33
N ALA A 135 19.15 -6.49 1.70
CA ALA A 135 18.98 -6.52 0.24
C ALA A 135 20.14 -5.80 -0.46
N LEU A 136 20.60 -4.66 0.07
CA LEU A 136 21.81 -3.98 -0.42
C LEU A 136 23.06 -4.85 -0.21
N ALA A 137 23.23 -5.42 0.98
CA ALA A 137 24.40 -6.26 1.29
C ALA A 137 24.46 -7.53 0.42
N GLN A 138 23.32 -8.10 0.05
CA GLN A 138 23.22 -9.26 -0.84
C GLN A 138 23.30 -8.90 -2.33
N GLY A 139 23.34 -7.60 -2.69
CA GLY A 139 23.31 -7.15 -4.09
C GLY A 139 22.00 -7.41 -4.80
N VAL A 140 20.89 -7.53 -4.06
CA VAL A 140 19.53 -7.66 -4.59
C VAL A 140 19.03 -6.33 -5.14
N ILE A 141 19.41 -5.22 -4.47
CA ILE A 141 19.18 -3.85 -4.91
C ILE A 141 20.50 -3.12 -5.12
N SER A 142 20.49 -2.11 -5.98
CA SER A 142 21.63 -1.24 -6.21
C SER A 142 21.77 -0.16 -5.13
N LYS A 143 22.94 0.49 -5.07
CA LYS A 143 23.15 1.65 -4.18
C LYS A 143 22.21 2.80 -4.54
N GLU A 144 21.92 3.01 -5.79
CA GLU A 144 21.01 4.03 -6.30
C GLU A 144 19.56 3.75 -5.82
N GLN A 145 19.12 2.49 -5.88
CA GLN A 145 17.81 2.09 -5.35
C GLN A 145 17.74 2.29 -3.83
N TYR A 146 18.76 1.85 -3.10
CA TYR A 146 18.84 2.05 -1.65
C TYR A 146 18.80 3.55 -1.27
N THR A 147 19.57 4.39 -1.97
CA THR A 147 19.55 5.85 -1.74
C THR A 147 18.18 6.44 -2.01
N ARG A 148 17.54 6.08 -3.14
CA ARG A 148 16.20 6.55 -3.52
C ARG A 148 15.14 6.19 -2.48
N VAL A 149 15.17 4.96 -1.97
CA VAL A 149 14.25 4.52 -0.90
C VAL A 149 14.39 5.40 0.33
N ASN A 150 15.64 5.63 0.80
CA ASN A 150 15.89 6.46 1.97
C ASN A 150 15.47 7.93 1.76
N GLU A 151 15.76 8.50 0.59
CA GLU A 151 15.36 9.87 0.24
C GLU A 151 13.82 9.99 0.17
N THR A 152 13.14 8.98 -0.39
CA THR A 152 11.67 8.93 -0.44
C THR A 152 11.07 8.86 0.96
N ALA A 153 11.60 8.00 1.83
CA ALA A 153 11.14 7.87 3.21
C ALA A 153 11.34 9.18 3.99
N LEU A 154 12.51 9.82 3.84
CA LEU A 154 12.78 11.11 4.46
C LEU A 154 11.82 12.21 3.96
N TYR A 155 11.61 12.29 2.65
CA TYR A 155 10.67 13.24 2.05
C TYR A 155 9.25 13.07 2.62
N LEU A 156 8.77 11.83 2.74
CA LEU A 156 7.44 11.55 3.27
C LEU A 156 7.31 11.92 4.74
N LYS A 157 8.30 11.59 5.57
CA LYS A 157 8.33 11.98 6.99
C LYS A 157 8.32 13.49 7.16
N GLU A 158 9.13 14.23 6.39
CA GLU A 158 9.15 15.69 6.44
C GLU A 158 7.82 16.30 5.97
N ARG A 159 7.21 15.74 4.93
CA ARG A 159 5.90 16.18 4.44
C ARG A 159 4.82 16.00 5.49
N LEU A 160 4.78 14.84 6.17
CA LEU A 160 3.85 14.56 7.25
C LEU A 160 4.08 15.45 8.48
N ARG A 161 5.36 15.76 8.79
CA ARG A 161 5.71 16.68 9.87
C ARG A 161 5.23 18.10 9.61
N ILE A 162 5.31 18.58 8.36
CA ILE A 162 4.87 19.93 7.95
C ILE A 162 3.33 20.00 7.87
N ASN A 163 2.70 18.98 7.34
CA ASN A 163 1.25 18.88 7.20
C ASN A 163 0.79 17.45 7.54
N SER A 164 0.42 17.25 8.81
CA SER A 164 -0.03 15.93 9.31
C SER A 164 -1.31 15.44 8.63
N ASN A 165 -2.15 16.33 8.10
CA ASN A 165 -3.40 15.97 7.44
C ASN A 165 -3.22 15.64 5.95
N TRP A 166 -2.04 15.88 5.37
CA TRP A 166 -1.81 15.68 3.95
C TRP A 166 -2.24 14.31 3.45
N ILE A 167 -1.86 13.24 4.16
CA ILE A 167 -2.16 11.88 3.72
C ILE A 167 -3.66 11.57 3.79
N LEU A 168 -4.33 12.06 4.84
CA LEU A 168 -5.77 11.93 4.99
C LEU A 168 -6.51 12.63 3.86
N ASP A 169 -6.18 13.90 3.60
CA ASP A 169 -6.80 14.70 2.54
C ASP A 169 -6.62 14.04 1.17
N TYR A 170 -5.39 13.60 0.87
CA TYR A 170 -5.06 12.93 -0.40
C TYR A 170 -5.83 11.62 -0.60
N CYS A 171 -5.97 10.82 0.47
CA CYS A 171 -6.74 9.58 0.42
C CYS A 171 -8.25 9.87 0.31
N GLN A 172 -8.78 10.86 1.02
CA GLN A 172 -10.21 11.22 0.95
C GLN A 172 -10.61 11.72 -0.44
N GLU A 173 -9.81 12.58 -1.08
CA GLU A 173 -10.04 13.02 -2.46
C GLU A 173 -10.08 11.84 -3.42
N THR A 174 -9.15 10.88 -3.26
CA THR A 174 -9.07 9.70 -4.11
C THR A 174 -10.24 8.76 -3.84
N MET A 175 -10.68 8.62 -2.58
CA MET A 175 -11.84 7.82 -2.21
C MET A 175 -13.12 8.36 -2.86
N ILE A 176 -13.38 9.67 -2.77
CA ILE A 176 -14.54 10.30 -3.42
C ILE A 176 -14.53 10.05 -4.93
N LYS A 177 -13.35 10.14 -5.54
CA LYS A 177 -13.19 9.91 -6.98
C LYS A 177 -13.51 8.48 -7.37
N ILE A 178 -12.91 7.50 -6.71
CA ILE A 178 -13.11 6.08 -7.07
C ILE A 178 -14.55 5.64 -6.81
N GLU A 179 -15.20 6.09 -5.74
CA GLU A 179 -16.60 5.78 -5.46
C GLU A 179 -17.53 6.31 -6.56
N LYS A 180 -17.28 7.52 -7.04
CA LYS A 180 -18.00 8.07 -8.18
C LYS A 180 -17.80 7.19 -9.42
N GLU A 181 -16.57 6.80 -9.72
CA GLU A 181 -16.26 5.96 -10.88
C GLU A 181 -16.86 4.56 -10.77
N ILE A 182 -16.91 3.98 -9.55
CA ILE A 182 -17.62 2.71 -9.30
C ILE A 182 -19.12 2.88 -9.60
N SER A 183 -19.74 3.96 -9.12
CA SER A 183 -21.17 4.23 -9.34
C SER A 183 -21.53 4.46 -10.83
N GLU A 184 -20.55 4.85 -11.62
CA GLU A 184 -20.66 5.12 -13.06
C GLU A 184 -20.14 3.95 -13.93
N ASP A 185 -19.84 2.78 -13.34
CA ASP A 185 -19.30 1.57 -14.00
C ASP A 185 -18.01 1.85 -14.82
N LYS A 186 -17.15 2.77 -14.33
CA LYS A 186 -15.92 3.18 -15.02
C LYS A 186 -14.68 2.43 -14.56
N CYS A 187 -14.76 1.68 -13.46
CA CYS A 187 -13.63 0.92 -12.94
C CYS A 187 -13.47 -0.43 -13.63
N LYS A 188 -12.23 -0.92 -13.74
CA LYS A 188 -11.97 -2.34 -13.98
C LYS A 188 -12.26 -3.11 -12.70
N VAL A 189 -13.00 -4.20 -12.78
CA VAL A 189 -13.42 -5.00 -11.62
C VAL A 189 -12.76 -6.37 -11.67
N TYR A 190 -12.17 -6.77 -10.53
CA TYR A 190 -11.57 -8.10 -10.32
C TYR A 190 -12.17 -8.71 -9.04
N SER A 191 -12.39 -10.02 -9.02
CA SER A 191 -12.99 -10.76 -7.89
C SER A 191 -12.27 -12.08 -7.64
#